data_d7a5a12995de625229743a0aad0569d9
#
_entry.id   d7a5a12995de625229743a0aad0569d9
#
_cell.length_a   1.000
_cell.length_b   1.000
_cell.length_c   1.000
_cell.angle_alpha   90.00
_cell.angle_beta   90.00
_cell.angle_gamma   90.00
#
_symmetry.space_group_name_H-M   'P 1'
#
loop_
_entity.id
_entity.type
_entity.pdbx_description
1 polymer ?
#
loop_
_entity_poly.entity_id
_entity_poly.type
_entity_poly.pdbx_seq_one_letter_code
_entity_poly.pdbx_strand_id
1 'polypeptide(L)'
;MSAREEWRKRFGCRNPRIVCVGLNYKAHAGESGGELPKAPLLFGKFSNTLVGDGDSIVLPPNIGHVDAEAELAVVIGERGSIFGYTCANDVSARDAQFGDGQWFRGKGFDTFCPVGSRIVPAAELDPSDLRIQQRLNGEALQDSRTSDLIFDVPTLVAYVSQVIALESGDLILTGTPEGVGVFREPKVALQSGDVVEIEIEGIGVLRNEVTA
;
A
#
# COMPACT_ATOMS: atom_id res chain seq x y z
N MET A 1 -9.11 16.92 -11.57
CA MET A 1 -9.75 15.59 -11.76
C MET A 1 -9.31 14.77 -10.58
N SER A 2 -10.18 14.07 -9.88
CA SER A 2 -9.78 13.23 -8.75
C SER A 2 -9.03 11.99 -9.24
N ALA A 3 -8.17 11.40 -8.39
CA ALA A 3 -7.46 10.17 -8.72
C ALA A 3 -8.40 9.04 -9.18
N ARG A 4 -9.58 8.93 -8.55
CA ARG A 4 -10.61 7.96 -8.96
C ARG A 4 -11.18 8.21 -10.35
N GLU A 5 -11.31 9.48 -10.77
CA GLU A 5 -11.77 9.83 -12.13
C GLU A 5 -10.70 9.49 -13.16
N GLU A 6 -9.43 9.75 -12.86
CA GLU A 6 -8.30 9.39 -13.73
C GLU A 6 -8.17 7.87 -13.86
N TRP A 7 -8.30 7.15 -12.75
CA TRP A 7 -8.29 5.68 -12.71
C TRP A 7 -9.42 5.10 -13.57
N ARG A 8 -10.64 5.63 -13.39
CA ARG A 8 -11.79 5.25 -14.22
C ARG A 8 -11.56 5.52 -15.72
N LYS A 9 -10.99 6.66 -16.06
CA LYS A 9 -10.67 7.01 -17.45
C LYS A 9 -9.65 6.06 -18.06
N ARG A 10 -8.64 5.65 -17.26
CA ARG A 10 -7.54 4.81 -17.72
C ARG A 10 -7.94 3.34 -17.87
N PHE A 11 -8.71 2.80 -16.95
CA PHE A 11 -9.01 1.36 -16.85
C PHE A 11 -10.48 1.01 -17.14
N GLY A 12 -11.35 1.99 -17.34
CA GLY A 12 -12.80 1.75 -17.43
C GLY A 12 -13.45 1.33 -16.10
N CYS A 13 -12.66 1.15 -15.06
CA CYS A 13 -13.09 0.69 -13.74
C CYS A 13 -13.55 1.86 -12.88
N ARG A 14 -14.80 1.82 -12.41
CA ARG A 14 -15.37 2.88 -11.57
C ARG A 14 -14.94 2.76 -10.11
N ASN A 15 -14.87 1.55 -9.63
CA ASN A 15 -14.59 1.23 -8.24
C ASN A 15 -13.60 0.06 -8.20
N PRO A 16 -12.28 0.32 -8.30
CA PRO A 16 -11.30 -0.75 -8.23
C PRO A 16 -11.40 -1.49 -6.89
N ARG A 17 -11.26 -2.80 -6.94
CA ARG A 17 -11.00 -3.59 -5.75
C ARG A 17 -9.54 -3.42 -5.38
N ILE A 18 -9.29 -3.19 -4.10
CA ILE A 18 -7.96 -3.03 -3.57
C ILE A 18 -7.75 -4.18 -2.59
N VAL A 19 -6.99 -5.17 -3.02
CA VAL A 19 -6.61 -6.32 -2.19
C VAL A 19 -5.24 -6.04 -1.60
N CYS A 20 -5.11 -6.15 -0.29
CA CYS A 20 -3.88 -5.90 0.42
C CYS A 20 -3.37 -7.19 1.06
N VAL A 21 -2.05 -7.28 1.20
CA VAL A 21 -1.37 -8.45 1.77
C VAL A 21 -0.67 -8.04 3.06
N GLY A 22 -1.10 -8.58 4.18
CA GLY A 22 -0.45 -8.34 5.47
C GLY A 22 0.76 -9.25 5.69
N LEU A 23 1.76 -8.73 6.44
CA LEU A 23 2.94 -9.48 6.91
C LEU A 23 3.70 -10.20 5.79
N ASN A 24 3.95 -9.52 4.68
CA ASN A 24 4.59 -10.11 3.51
C ASN A 24 6.08 -9.77 3.33
N TYR A 25 6.71 -9.11 4.31
CA TYR A 25 8.16 -8.92 4.35
C TYR A 25 8.74 -9.70 5.54
N LYS A 26 9.86 -10.41 5.32
CA LYS A 26 10.49 -11.26 6.35
C LYS A 26 10.93 -10.44 7.57
N ALA A 27 11.57 -9.28 7.33
CA ALA A 27 12.01 -8.40 8.40
C ALA A 27 10.82 -7.79 9.17
N HIS A 28 9.75 -7.38 8.49
CA HIS A 28 8.54 -6.86 9.13
C HIS A 28 7.79 -7.93 9.95
N ALA A 29 7.74 -9.18 9.49
CA ALA A 29 7.20 -10.29 10.29
C ALA A 29 8.00 -10.48 11.59
N GLY A 30 9.33 -10.35 11.52
CA GLY A 30 10.21 -10.37 12.72
C GLY A 30 9.94 -9.21 13.67
N GLU A 31 9.76 -7.98 13.15
CA GLU A 31 9.45 -6.77 13.93
C GLU A 31 8.11 -6.90 14.69
N SER A 32 7.11 -7.51 14.08
CA SER A 32 5.80 -7.76 14.70
C SER A 32 5.79 -8.91 15.71
N GLY A 33 6.90 -9.64 15.86
CA GLY A 33 7.04 -10.76 16.78
C GLY A 33 6.31 -12.04 16.39
N GLY A 34 5.88 -12.12 15.11
CA GLY A 34 5.13 -13.26 14.56
C GLY A 34 6.00 -14.31 13.87
N GLU A 35 5.43 -15.52 13.71
CA GLU A 35 5.98 -16.52 12.78
C GLU A 35 5.72 -16.08 11.33
N LEU A 36 6.58 -16.52 10.41
CA LEU A 36 6.35 -16.27 8.98
C LEU A 36 5.02 -16.91 8.55
N PRO A 37 4.14 -16.18 7.84
CA PRO A 37 2.86 -16.70 7.42
C PRO A 37 3.05 -17.86 6.42
N LYS A 38 2.24 -18.91 6.55
CA LYS A 38 2.25 -20.08 5.66
C LYS A 38 1.48 -19.83 4.35
N ALA A 39 0.66 -18.80 4.31
CA ALA A 39 -0.12 -18.36 3.15
C ALA A 39 -0.33 -16.84 3.23
N PRO A 40 -0.56 -16.14 2.09
CA PRO A 40 -0.84 -14.72 2.09
C PRO A 40 -2.04 -14.37 2.97
N LEU A 41 -1.87 -13.41 3.89
CA LEU A 41 -2.95 -12.88 4.71
C LEU A 41 -3.62 -11.75 3.94
N LEU A 42 -4.82 -11.98 3.42
CA LEU A 42 -5.53 -11.02 2.59
C LEU A 42 -6.52 -10.17 3.40
N PHE A 43 -6.57 -8.89 3.08
CA PHE A 43 -7.64 -7.98 3.49
C PHE A 43 -7.95 -7.02 2.34
N GLY A 44 -9.00 -6.20 2.48
CA GLY A 44 -9.41 -5.31 1.40
C GLY A 44 -9.57 -3.87 1.86
N LYS A 45 -9.36 -2.95 0.90
CA LYS A 45 -9.79 -1.55 0.99
C LYS A 45 -10.84 -1.29 -0.08
N PHE A 46 -11.75 -0.34 0.17
CA PHE A 46 -12.70 0.10 -0.84
C PHE A 46 -12.15 1.30 -1.60
N SER A 47 -12.71 1.56 -2.76
CA SER A 47 -12.28 2.66 -3.64
C SER A 47 -12.43 4.06 -3.03
N ASN A 48 -13.17 4.23 -1.92
CA ASN A 48 -13.20 5.48 -1.16
C ASN A 48 -11.83 5.87 -0.59
N THR A 49 -10.98 4.89 -0.32
CA THR A 49 -9.63 5.12 0.22
C THR A 49 -8.66 5.66 -0.83
N LEU A 50 -8.95 5.45 -2.14
CA LEU A 50 -8.04 5.78 -3.24
C LEU A 50 -7.91 7.28 -3.45
N VAL A 51 -6.68 7.76 -3.35
CA VAL A 51 -6.24 9.11 -3.70
C VAL A 51 -4.94 9.05 -4.51
N GLY A 52 -4.60 10.12 -5.20
CA GLY A 52 -3.45 10.19 -6.11
C GLY A 52 -2.23 10.85 -5.50
N ASP A 53 -1.20 10.94 -6.33
CA ASP A 53 -0.02 11.73 -6.04
C ASP A 53 -0.39 13.22 -5.91
N GLY A 54 0.07 13.86 -4.83
CA GLY A 54 -0.25 15.25 -4.47
C GLY A 54 -1.61 15.46 -3.79
N ASP A 55 -2.50 14.46 -3.73
CA ASP A 55 -3.72 14.54 -2.93
C ASP A 55 -3.38 14.43 -1.41
N SER A 56 -4.26 14.95 -0.54
CA SER A 56 -4.03 14.89 0.90
C SER A 56 -4.45 13.53 1.50
N ILE A 57 -3.66 13.07 2.48
CA ILE A 57 -4.08 12.06 3.46
C ILE A 57 -4.83 12.80 4.57
N VAL A 58 -6.12 12.54 4.73
CA VAL A 58 -6.96 13.23 5.73
C VAL A 58 -7.06 12.38 7.00
N LEU A 59 -6.55 12.91 8.12
CA LEU A 59 -6.64 12.24 9.41
C LEU A 59 -8.08 12.29 9.93
N PRO A 60 -8.70 11.14 10.27
CA PRO A 60 -10.05 11.13 10.84
C PRO A 60 -10.04 11.74 12.24
N PRO A 61 -11.13 12.45 12.65
CA PRO A 61 -11.22 12.98 14.00
C PRO A 61 -11.28 11.84 15.04
N ASN A 62 -10.65 12.07 16.20
CA ASN A 62 -10.63 11.14 17.33
C ASN A 62 -9.96 9.76 17.05
N ILE A 63 -9.10 9.69 16.05
CA ILE A 63 -8.22 8.55 15.82
C ILE A 63 -6.84 8.89 16.39
N GLY A 64 -6.28 7.97 17.17
CA GLY A 64 -4.99 8.17 17.83
C GLY A 64 -3.80 7.99 16.89
N HIS A 65 -3.28 6.78 16.76
CA HIS A 65 -2.07 6.51 15.98
C HIS A 65 -2.41 6.18 14.52
N VAL A 66 -2.07 7.09 13.60
CA VAL A 66 -2.12 6.83 12.15
C VAL A 66 -0.71 6.67 11.62
N ASP A 67 -0.50 5.66 10.78
CA ASP A 67 0.79 5.21 10.29
C ASP A 67 0.80 5.13 8.77
N ALA A 68 1.97 5.24 8.16
CA ALA A 68 2.18 5.05 6.73
C ALA A 68 2.91 3.73 6.48
N GLU A 69 2.58 3.08 5.38
CA GLU A 69 3.18 1.81 4.95
C GLU A 69 3.52 1.88 3.46
N ALA A 70 4.84 1.91 3.15
CA ALA A 70 5.30 1.86 1.76
C ALA A 70 5.04 0.48 1.15
N GLU A 71 4.37 0.46 -0.01
CA GLU A 71 4.07 -0.78 -0.70
C GLU A 71 4.29 -0.67 -2.22
N LEU A 72 4.76 -1.76 -2.81
CA LEU A 72 4.64 -1.97 -4.25
C LEU A 72 3.17 -2.33 -4.55
N ALA A 73 2.53 -1.62 -5.45
CA ALA A 73 1.21 -1.96 -5.94
C ALA A 73 1.27 -2.59 -7.32
N VAL A 74 0.63 -3.75 -7.46
CA VAL A 74 0.39 -4.41 -8.75
C VAL A 74 -0.92 -3.90 -9.31
N VAL A 75 -0.88 -3.35 -10.51
CA VAL A 75 -2.06 -2.91 -11.27
C VAL A 75 -2.49 -4.03 -12.19
N ILE A 76 -3.75 -4.43 -12.09
CA ILE A 76 -4.30 -5.52 -12.91
C ILE A 76 -4.78 -4.96 -14.25
N GLY A 77 -4.49 -5.68 -15.30
CA GLY A 77 -4.92 -5.44 -16.67
C GLY A 77 -6.09 -6.34 -17.09
N GLU A 78 -6.29 -6.42 -18.40
CA GLU A 78 -7.33 -7.27 -18.97
C GLU A 78 -7.12 -8.75 -18.62
N ARG A 79 -8.22 -9.44 -18.34
CA ARG A 79 -8.27 -10.89 -18.04
C ARG A 79 -7.41 -11.30 -16.84
N GLY A 80 -7.20 -10.38 -15.88
CA GLY A 80 -6.39 -10.64 -14.69
C GLY A 80 -4.87 -10.65 -14.91
N SER A 81 -4.40 -10.20 -16.09
CA SER A 81 -2.97 -10.04 -16.35
C SER A 81 -2.38 -8.90 -15.50
N ILE A 82 -1.08 -8.89 -15.28
CA ILE A 82 -0.40 -7.76 -14.67
C ILE A 82 -0.22 -6.67 -15.74
N PHE A 83 -0.85 -5.50 -15.55
CA PHE A 83 -0.66 -4.34 -16.40
C PHE A 83 0.67 -3.64 -16.10
N GLY A 84 1.00 -3.48 -14.82
CA GLY A 84 2.22 -2.79 -14.38
C GLY A 84 2.28 -2.58 -12.89
N TYR A 85 3.21 -1.73 -12.47
CA TYR A 85 3.55 -1.48 -11.08
C TYR A 85 3.54 0.00 -10.76
N THR A 86 3.18 0.35 -9.52
CA THR A 86 3.21 1.72 -9.03
C THR A 86 3.51 1.75 -7.51
N CYS A 87 3.81 2.93 -6.98
CA CYS A 87 3.93 3.15 -5.55
C CYS A 87 2.55 3.20 -4.90
N ALA A 88 2.41 2.67 -3.69
CA ALA A 88 1.23 2.85 -2.86
C ALA A 88 1.60 3.08 -1.40
N ASN A 89 0.65 3.66 -0.66
CA ASN A 89 0.74 3.83 0.79
C ASN A 89 -0.49 3.19 1.45
N ASP A 90 -0.29 2.12 2.21
CA ASP A 90 -1.36 1.46 2.96
C ASP A 90 -1.55 2.14 4.33
N VAL A 91 -2.08 3.36 4.33
CA VAL A 91 -2.31 4.15 5.54
C VAL A 91 -3.19 3.40 6.53
N SER A 92 -2.79 3.42 7.82
CA SER A 92 -3.33 2.55 8.86
C SER A 92 -3.62 3.31 10.14
N ALA A 93 -4.88 3.30 10.60
CA ALA A 93 -5.28 3.75 11.93
C ALA A 93 -5.10 2.58 12.92
N ARG A 94 -3.99 2.57 13.65
CA ARG A 94 -3.56 1.41 14.47
C ARG A 94 -4.51 1.08 15.60
N ASP A 95 -5.08 2.08 16.27
CA ASP A 95 -6.02 1.85 17.36
C ASP A 95 -7.27 1.08 16.88
N ALA A 96 -7.78 1.45 15.70
CA ALA A 96 -8.91 0.77 15.09
C ALA A 96 -8.52 -0.61 14.55
N GLN A 97 -7.32 -0.74 13.96
CA GLN A 97 -6.81 -2.01 13.44
C GLN A 97 -6.64 -3.06 14.54
N PHE A 98 -6.02 -2.69 15.66
CA PHE A 98 -5.74 -3.64 16.74
C PHE A 98 -6.95 -3.88 17.65
N GLY A 99 -7.88 -2.91 17.73
CA GLY A 99 -9.04 -3.00 18.60
C GLY A 99 -10.11 -3.99 18.13
N ASP A 100 -10.25 -4.22 16.83
CA ASP A 100 -11.36 -5.01 16.27
C ASP A 100 -11.00 -6.46 15.96
N GLY A 101 -9.72 -6.83 15.94
CA GLY A 101 -9.28 -8.12 15.41
C GLY A 101 -9.51 -8.29 13.89
N GLN A 102 -10.12 -7.30 13.24
CA GLN A 102 -10.30 -7.18 11.78
C GLN A 102 -9.68 -5.87 11.30
N TRP A 103 -8.87 -5.92 10.24
CA TRP A 103 -8.10 -4.74 9.84
C TRP A 103 -8.90 -3.70 9.06
N PHE A 104 -10.07 -4.08 8.56
CA PHE A 104 -10.90 -3.23 7.70
C PHE A 104 -11.14 -1.83 8.27
N ARG A 105 -11.55 -1.70 9.54
CA ARG A 105 -11.84 -0.40 10.15
C ARG A 105 -10.59 0.47 10.30
N GLY A 106 -9.43 -0.11 10.54
CA GLY A 106 -8.16 0.61 10.61
C GLY A 106 -7.59 1.03 9.24
N LYS A 107 -7.97 0.31 8.19
CA LYS A 107 -7.42 0.45 6.83
C LYS A 107 -8.40 1.10 5.83
N GLY A 108 -9.70 1.23 6.17
CA GLY A 108 -10.78 1.59 5.26
C GLY A 108 -11.23 3.06 5.30
N PHE A 109 -10.55 3.94 6.02
CA PHE A 109 -10.87 5.37 6.03
C PHE A 109 -10.68 6.02 4.66
N ASP A 110 -11.46 7.06 4.37
CA ASP A 110 -11.26 7.87 3.16
C ASP A 110 -9.81 8.35 3.07
N THR A 111 -9.26 8.40 1.88
CA THR A 111 -7.88 8.81 1.57
C THR A 111 -6.75 7.87 2.03
N PHE A 112 -7.04 6.73 2.65
CA PHE A 112 -6.04 5.83 3.25
C PHE A 112 -5.38 4.87 2.26
N CYS A 113 -5.47 5.14 0.96
CA CYS A 113 -4.75 4.42 -0.08
C CYS A 113 -4.24 5.39 -1.17
N PRO A 114 -3.24 6.22 -0.87
CA PRO A 114 -2.53 6.95 -1.90
C PRO A 114 -1.86 6.00 -2.89
N VAL A 115 -1.97 6.31 -4.20
CA VAL A 115 -1.39 5.52 -5.29
C VAL A 115 -0.70 6.45 -6.28
N GLY A 116 0.50 6.07 -6.71
CA GLY A 116 1.33 6.84 -7.62
C GLY A 116 0.66 7.04 -8.99
N SER A 117 0.84 8.23 -9.56
CA SER A 117 0.34 8.58 -10.90
C SER A 117 1.08 7.83 -12.03
N ARG A 118 2.36 7.50 -11.80
CA ARG A 118 3.17 6.73 -12.74
C ARG A 118 2.96 5.23 -12.53
N ILE A 119 2.50 4.55 -13.57
CA ILE A 119 2.43 3.10 -13.64
C ILE A 119 3.44 2.65 -14.69
N VAL A 120 4.42 1.84 -14.28
CA VAL A 120 5.43 1.26 -15.17
C VAL A 120 4.89 -0.07 -15.69
N PRO A 121 4.83 -0.28 -17.02
CA PRO A 121 4.37 -1.54 -17.59
C PRO A 121 5.14 -2.75 -17.09
N ALA A 122 4.45 -3.87 -16.89
CA ALA A 122 5.07 -5.10 -16.39
C ALA A 122 6.20 -5.63 -17.29
N ALA A 123 6.15 -5.33 -18.59
CA ALA A 123 7.20 -5.71 -19.51
C ALA A 123 8.49 -4.87 -19.40
N GLU A 124 8.44 -3.73 -18.68
CA GLU A 124 9.54 -2.78 -18.57
C GLU A 124 10.23 -2.80 -17.19
N LEU A 125 9.69 -3.56 -16.22
CA LEU A 125 10.18 -3.58 -14.84
C LEU A 125 10.09 -4.98 -14.25
N ASP A 126 11.22 -5.50 -13.76
CA ASP A 126 11.26 -6.70 -12.93
C ASP A 126 11.00 -6.30 -11.45
N PRO A 127 9.90 -6.76 -10.84
CA PRO A 127 9.56 -6.38 -9.48
C PRO A 127 10.31 -7.16 -8.40
N SER A 128 11.20 -8.09 -8.76
CA SER A 128 11.76 -9.08 -7.83
C SER A 128 12.81 -8.51 -6.87
N ASP A 129 13.49 -7.41 -7.23
CA ASP A 129 14.54 -6.80 -6.39
C ASP A 129 14.62 -5.28 -6.58
N LEU A 130 13.56 -4.57 -6.22
CA LEU A 130 13.49 -3.10 -6.26
C LEU A 130 13.71 -2.53 -4.86
N ARG A 131 14.48 -1.46 -4.74
CA ARG A 131 14.53 -0.69 -3.50
C ARG A 131 13.20 -0.01 -3.26
N ILE A 132 12.68 -0.11 -2.04
CA ILE A 132 11.46 0.54 -1.57
C ILE A 132 11.76 1.34 -0.31
N GLN A 133 11.36 2.61 -0.31
CA GLN A 133 11.60 3.53 0.80
C GLN A 133 10.35 4.31 1.17
N GLN A 134 10.19 4.60 2.47
CA GLN A 134 9.28 5.61 2.98
C GLN A 134 10.07 6.69 3.67
N ARG A 135 9.75 7.95 3.39
CA ARG A 135 10.23 9.12 4.13
C ARG A 135 9.07 9.88 4.74
N LEU A 136 9.27 10.34 5.96
CA LEU A 136 8.38 11.29 6.63
C LEU A 136 9.16 12.60 6.86
N ASN A 137 8.71 13.70 6.27
CA ASN A 137 9.38 15.01 6.33
C ASN A 137 10.85 14.92 5.89
N GLY A 138 11.17 14.06 4.93
CA GLY A 138 12.52 13.82 4.42
C GLY A 138 13.36 12.82 5.23
N GLU A 139 12.94 12.40 6.42
CA GLU A 139 13.60 11.36 7.20
C GLU A 139 13.14 9.95 6.75
N ALA A 140 14.09 9.07 6.45
CA ALA A 140 13.79 7.70 6.05
C ALA A 140 13.32 6.87 7.27
N LEU A 141 12.11 6.33 7.18
CA LEU A 141 11.55 5.43 8.18
C LEU A 141 11.60 3.97 7.73
N GLN A 142 11.31 3.70 6.46
CA GLN A 142 11.44 2.36 5.86
C GLN A 142 12.45 2.42 4.72
N ASP A 143 13.32 1.42 4.61
CA ASP A 143 14.32 1.26 3.54
C ASP A 143 14.64 -0.22 3.37
N SER A 144 14.09 -0.85 2.34
CA SER A 144 14.19 -2.28 2.11
C SER A 144 14.19 -2.60 0.62
N ARG A 145 14.03 -3.87 0.27
CA ARG A 145 13.93 -4.32 -1.12
C ARG A 145 12.80 -5.33 -1.29
N THR A 146 12.18 -5.34 -2.47
CA THR A 146 11.13 -6.32 -2.78
C THR A 146 11.60 -7.76 -2.78
N SER A 147 12.92 -8.03 -2.85
CA SER A 147 13.50 -9.36 -2.65
C SER A 147 13.33 -9.92 -1.23
N ASP A 148 12.93 -9.08 -0.25
CA ASP A 148 12.56 -9.54 1.10
C ASP A 148 11.10 -10.03 1.20
N LEU A 149 10.30 -9.92 0.15
CA LEU A 149 8.94 -10.45 0.10
C LEU A 149 8.93 -11.96 0.44
N ILE A 150 7.99 -12.37 1.28
CA ILE A 150 7.74 -13.79 1.62
C ILE A 150 7.05 -14.48 0.44
N PHE A 151 6.02 -13.84 -0.11
CA PHE A 151 5.30 -14.26 -1.30
C PHE A 151 5.54 -13.23 -2.40
N ASP A 152 6.14 -13.67 -3.50
CA ASP A 152 6.42 -12.82 -4.65
C ASP A 152 5.15 -12.40 -5.43
N VAL A 153 5.28 -11.43 -6.33
CA VAL A 153 4.17 -10.90 -7.11
C VAL A 153 3.39 -11.99 -7.86
N PRO A 154 4.03 -12.91 -8.61
CA PRO A 154 3.30 -13.99 -9.29
C PRO A 154 2.48 -14.87 -8.34
N THR A 155 3.05 -15.22 -7.18
CA THR A 155 2.37 -16.01 -6.14
C THR A 155 1.15 -15.27 -5.61
N LEU A 156 1.28 -13.96 -5.31
CA LEU A 156 0.18 -13.13 -4.82
C LEU A 156 -0.96 -13.04 -5.84
N VAL A 157 -0.66 -12.75 -7.10
CA VAL A 157 -1.68 -12.66 -8.16
C VAL A 157 -2.40 -13.99 -8.33
N ALA A 158 -1.65 -15.11 -8.35
CA ALA A 158 -2.25 -16.43 -8.45
C ALA A 158 -3.13 -16.77 -7.23
N TYR A 159 -2.70 -16.40 -6.03
CA TYR A 159 -3.43 -16.66 -4.79
C TYR A 159 -4.72 -15.84 -4.70
N VAL A 160 -4.65 -14.55 -4.99
CA VAL A 160 -5.83 -13.66 -5.01
C VAL A 160 -6.83 -14.10 -6.07
N SER A 161 -6.37 -14.55 -7.23
CA SER A 161 -7.24 -15.03 -8.33
C SER A 161 -8.06 -16.28 -7.97
N GLN A 162 -7.68 -17.04 -6.94
CA GLN A 162 -8.48 -18.15 -6.43
C GLN A 162 -9.72 -17.68 -5.66
N VAL A 163 -9.69 -16.45 -5.15
CA VAL A 163 -10.75 -15.87 -4.32
C VAL A 163 -11.59 -14.86 -5.11
N ILE A 164 -10.94 -14.06 -5.94
CA ILE A 164 -11.56 -12.94 -6.66
C ILE A 164 -11.18 -13.04 -8.14
N ALA A 165 -12.17 -13.00 -9.03
CA ALA A 165 -11.93 -12.83 -10.45
C ALA A 165 -11.41 -11.38 -10.67
N LEU A 166 -10.09 -11.22 -10.83
CA LEU A 166 -9.44 -9.92 -11.00
C LEU A 166 -9.85 -9.27 -12.34
N GLU A 167 -10.11 -7.97 -12.30
CA GLU A 167 -10.52 -7.16 -13.44
C GLU A 167 -9.54 -5.99 -13.67
N SER A 168 -9.58 -5.43 -14.89
CA SER A 168 -8.74 -4.29 -15.24
C SER A 168 -8.96 -3.12 -14.29
N GLY A 169 -7.87 -2.59 -13.73
CA GLY A 169 -7.85 -1.51 -12.76
C GLY A 169 -7.90 -1.97 -11.29
N ASP A 170 -8.08 -3.26 -10.99
CA ASP A 170 -7.89 -3.75 -9.63
C ASP A 170 -6.44 -3.58 -9.18
N LEU A 171 -6.24 -3.45 -7.87
CA LEU A 171 -4.95 -3.29 -7.24
C LEU A 171 -4.67 -4.45 -6.28
N ILE A 172 -3.40 -4.91 -6.27
CA ILE A 172 -2.87 -5.75 -5.21
C ILE A 172 -1.72 -4.98 -4.55
N LEU A 173 -1.87 -4.62 -3.29
CA LEU A 173 -0.81 -4.06 -2.46
C LEU A 173 -0.03 -5.22 -1.84
N THR A 174 1.30 -5.23 -2.04
CA THR A 174 2.10 -6.45 -1.82
C THR A 174 2.62 -6.63 -0.40
N GLY A 175 2.28 -5.72 0.51
CA GLY A 175 2.80 -5.66 1.87
C GLY A 175 3.91 -4.64 2.03
N THR A 176 4.15 -4.26 3.27
CA THR A 176 5.12 -3.24 3.67
C THR A 176 6.34 -3.84 4.35
N PRO A 177 7.55 -3.26 4.17
CA PRO A 177 8.74 -3.65 4.93
C PRO A 177 8.69 -3.18 6.39
N GLU A 178 9.72 -3.53 7.15
CA GLU A 178 9.97 -3.07 8.51
C GLU A 178 10.15 -1.56 8.60
N GLY A 179 10.07 -1.02 9.83
CA GLY A 179 10.27 0.40 10.14
C GLY A 179 8.98 1.22 10.18
N VAL A 180 7.80 0.55 10.19
CA VAL A 180 6.51 1.24 10.38
C VAL A 180 6.47 1.95 11.74
N GLY A 181 5.83 3.11 11.77
CA GLY A 181 5.92 4.05 12.90
C GLY A 181 5.48 3.46 14.25
N VAL A 182 4.47 2.57 14.26
CA VAL A 182 3.93 1.98 15.49
C VAL A 182 4.92 1.05 16.22
N PHE A 183 5.88 0.46 15.49
CA PHE A 183 6.91 -0.43 16.07
C PHE A 183 8.24 0.28 16.36
N ARG A 184 8.35 1.59 16.06
CA ARG A 184 9.55 2.37 16.36
C ARG A 184 9.62 2.80 17.84
N GLU A 185 10.82 3.10 18.30
CA GLU A 185 11.09 3.69 19.62
C GLU A 185 11.94 4.98 19.46
N PRO A 186 11.36 6.16 19.70
CA PRO A 186 9.95 6.39 20.06
C PRO A 186 9.00 6.12 18.88
N LYS A 187 7.73 5.81 19.18
CA LYS A 187 6.69 5.64 18.14
C LYS A 187 6.52 6.89 17.32
N VAL A 188 6.29 6.72 16.01
CA VAL A 188 6.08 7.81 15.05
C VAL A 188 4.68 7.68 14.46
N ALA A 189 3.84 8.68 14.66
CA ALA A 189 2.50 8.76 14.06
C ALA A 189 2.40 9.99 13.17
N LEU A 190 1.63 9.89 12.09
CA LEU A 190 1.36 10.99 11.18
C LEU A 190 0.63 12.14 11.89
N GLN A 191 1.03 13.37 11.59
CA GLN A 191 0.46 14.60 12.10
C GLN A 191 0.03 15.50 10.93
N SER A 192 -0.95 16.38 11.17
CA SER A 192 -1.32 17.40 10.18
C SER A 192 -0.12 18.30 9.84
N GLY A 193 0.14 18.49 8.57
CA GLY A 193 1.30 19.22 8.03
C GLY A 193 2.50 18.32 7.66
N ASP A 194 2.47 17.05 8.01
CA ASP A 194 3.50 16.10 7.59
C ASP A 194 3.45 15.85 6.08
N VAL A 195 4.60 15.47 5.54
CA VAL A 195 4.77 15.03 4.15
C VAL A 195 5.29 13.61 4.14
N VAL A 196 4.51 12.72 3.52
CA VAL A 196 4.89 11.31 3.30
C VAL A 196 5.34 11.12 1.87
N GLU A 197 6.48 10.47 1.68
CA GLU A 197 7.00 10.10 0.38
C GLU A 197 7.27 8.58 0.35
N ILE A 198 6.75 7.92 -0.69
CA ILE A 198 7.04 6.52 -1.00
C ILE A 198 7.82 6.49 -2.31
N GLU A 199 9.03 5.98 -2.27
CA GLU A 199 9.89 5.85 -3.44
C GLU A 199 10.15 4.38 -3.75
N ILE A 200 9.97 3.99 -5.01
CA ILE A 200 10.33 2.66 -5.50
C ILE A 200 11.24 2.80 -6.72
N GLU A 201 12.35 2.07 -6.67
CA GLU A 201 13.35 2.01 -7.74
C GLU A 201 12.70 1.69 -9.10
N GLY A 202 13.03 2.47 -10.12
CA GLY A 202 12.47 2.32 -11.47
C GLY A 202 11.04 2.85 -11.65
N ILE A 203 10.29 3.11 -10.55
CA ILE A 203 8.92 3.63 -10.61
C ILE A 203 8.89 5.13 -10.37
N GLY A 204 9.48 5.61 -9.27
CA GLY A 204 9.50 7.03 -8.90
C GLY A 204 8.99 7.27 -7.49
N VAL A 205 8.47 8.46 -7.25
CA VAL A 205 8.03 8.92 -5.93
C VAL A 205 6.54 9.24 -5.94
N LEU A 206 5.82 8.73 -4.95
CA LEU A 206 4.47 9.13 -4.57
C LEU A 206 4.61 10.06 -3.36
N ARG A 207 4.03 11.26 -3.43
CA ARG A 207 4.13 12.28 -2.37
C ARG A 207 2.76 12.79 -1.97
N ASN A 208 2.48 12.76 -0.68
CA ASN A 208 1.20 13.22 -0.13
C ASN A 208 1.42 14.08 1.13
N GLU A 209 0.65 15.14 1.26
CA GLU A 209 0.59 15.94 2.48
C GLU A 209 -0.49 15.38 3.41
N VAL A 210 -0.24 15.41 4.71
CA VAL A 210 -1.18 14.98 5.75
C VAL A 210 -1.97 16.19 6.25
N THR A 211 -3.29 16.06 6.28
CA THR A 211 -4.21 17.11 6.79
C THR A 211 -5.16 16.54 7.84
N ALA A 212 -5.76 17.41 8.66
CA ALA A 212 -6.78 17.04 9.67
C ALA A 212 -8.15 17.55 9.25
#